data_c75d67e36a2bccfa6c3b190e8908b505
#
_entry.id   c75d67e36a2bccfa6c3b190e8908b505
#
_cell.length_a   1.000
_cell.length_b   1.000
_cell.length_c   1.000
_cell.angle_alpha   90.00
_cell.angle_beta   90.00
_cell.angle_gamma   90.00
#
_symmetry.space_group_name_H-M   'P 1'
#
loop_
_entity.id
_entity.type
_entity.pdbx_description
1 polymer ?
#
loop_
_entity_poly.entity_id
_entity_poly.type
_entity_poly.pdbx_seq_one_letter_code
_entity_poly.pdbx_strand_id
1 'polypeptide(L)'
;MTDPEIIQGVGGRVSALISTTPIPEVIERVGIENVLNPETADLDPIKGLEMAIERGYKNIAITILPSKSIEEIGQYTLPDGVNTYMFVAHTTNASLKEVETAFKYCEVITACSSKNVRDYAEKEKSYYSGSKILIIAIIRILEPE
;
A
#
# COMPACT_ATOMS: atom_id res chain seq x y z
N MET A 1 -8.31 7.81 2.05
CA MET A 1 -7.86 8.55 3.24
C MET A 1 -8.44 9.94 3.19
N THR A 2 -9.19 10.30 4.21
CA THR A 2 -9.91 11.58 4.26
C THR A 2 -9.17 12.67 5.04
N ASP A 3 -8.11 12.29 5.77
CA ASP A 3 -7.36 13.24 6.59
C ASP A 3 -5.87 13.31 6.18
N PRO A 4 -5.38 14.46 5.70
CA PRO A 4 -4.01 14.63 5.25
C PRO A 4 -2.96 14.52 6.37
N GLU A 5 -3.33 14.70 7.62
CA GLU A 5 -2.41 14.58 8.75
C GLU A 5 -2.01 13.12 9.00
N ILE A 6 -2.92 12.18 8.77
CA ILE A 6 -2.61 10.74 8.80
C ILE A 6 -1.60 10.39 7.69
N ILE A 7 -1.74 10.99 6.51
CA ILE A 7 -0.83 10.78 5.39
C ILE A 7 0.57 11.29 5.74
N GLN A 8 0.68 12.40 6.44
CA GLN A 8 1.97 12.98 6.83
C GLN A 8 2.66 12.18 7.94
N GLY A 9 1.94 11.60 8.87
CA GLY A 9 2.51 10.71 9.90
C GLY A 9 3.21 9.47 9.32
N VAL A 10 2.87 9.09 8.09
CA VAL A 10 3.49 7.97 7.35
C VAL A 10 4.35 8.46 6.19
N GLY A 11 4.49 9.77 6.03
CA GLY A 11 5.13 10.45 4.91
C GLY A 11 6.64 10.37 4.91
N GLY A 12 7.15 9.21 4.63
CA GLY A 12 8.56 8.91 4.45
C GLY A 12 8.80 7.47 4.88
N ARG A 13 9.58 6.74 4.11
CA ARG A 13 10.10 5.49 4.58
C ARG A 13 11.04 5.78 5.73
N VAL A 14 10.52 5.77 6.92
CA VAL A 14 11.35 5.74 8.12
C VAL A 14 11.94 4.35 8.17
N SER A 15 13.19 4.24 7.75
CA SER A 15 13.91 2.99 7.84
C SER A 15 13.87 2.49 9.29
N ALA A 16 13.32 1.31 9.46
CA ALA A 16 13.51 0.36 10.52
C ALA A 16 12.70 0.48 11.81
N LEU A 17 12.11 1.58 12.22
CA LEU A 17 11.27 1.60 13.42
C LEU A 17 10.10 2.55 13.24
N ILE A 18 8.93 1.98 13.05
CA ILE A 18 7.71 2.76 13.11
C ILE A 18 7.19 2.62 14.53
N SER A 19 7.52 3.59 15.37
CA SER A 19 6.75 3.84 16.57
C SER A 19 5.64 4.79 16.18
N THR A 20 4.42 4.31 16.22
CA THR A 20 3.24 5.13 16.02
C THR A 20 2.87 5.75 17.35
N THR A 21 2.59 7.05 17.34
CA THR A 21 2.06 7.76 18.51
C THR A 21 0.63 8.16 18.18
N PRO A 22 -0.36 7.77 18.98
CA PRO A 22 -1.73 8.18 18.75
C PRO A 22 -1.86 9.70 18.96
N ILE A 23 -2.57 10.35 18.04
CA ILE A 23 -2.91 11.76 18.10
C ILE A 23 -4.43 11.84 18.30
N PRO A 24 -4.92 12.14 19.51
CA PRO A 24 -6.35 12.06 19.83
C PRO A 24 -7.23 12.88 18.88
N GLU A 25 -6.82 14.09 18.52
CA GLU A 25 -7.57 14.98 17.64
C GLU A 25 -7.69 14.41 16.20
N VAL A 26 -6.69 13.67 15.74
CA VAL A 26 -6.73 12.99 14.43
C VAL A 26 -7.64 11.77 14.49
N ILE A 27 -7.54 10.99 15.57
CA ILE A 27 -8.38 9.81 15.78
C ILE A 27 -9.86 10.21 15.86
N GLU A 28 -10.18 11.27 16.60
CA GLU A 28 -11.55 11.79 16.70
C GLU A 28 -12.07 12.25 15.32
N ARG A 29 -11.26 12.94 14.55
CA ARG A 29 -11.61 13.45 13.21
C ARG A 29 -11.85 12.34 12.19
N VAL A 30 -11.09 11.26 12.27
CA VAL A 30 -11.23 10.07 11.41
C VAL A 30 -12.41 9.20 11.85
N GLY A 31 -12.76 9.26 13.12
CA GLY A 31 -13.68 8.37 13.79
C GLY A 31 -12.94 7.17 14.41
N ILE A 32 -13.10 7.02 15.70
CA ILE A 32 -12.41 5.99 16.50
C ILE A 32 -12.65 4.58 15.96
N GLU A 33 -13.81 4.34 15.39
CA GLU A 33 -14.19 3.08 14.76
C GLU A 33 -13.38 2.76 13.50
N ASN A 34 -12.73 3.75 12.89
CA ASN A 34 -11.91 3.61 11.69
C ASN A 34 -10.42 3.41 12.00
N VAL A 35 -10.06 3.33 13.27
CA VAL A 35 -8.69 3.15 13.74
C VAL A 35 -8.53 1.76 14.34
N LEU A 36 -7.54 0.99 13.88
CA LEU A 36 -7.29 -0.38 14.36
C LEU A 36 -7.08 -0.44 15.87
N ASN A 37 -6.25 0.46 16.38
CA ASN A 37 -5.98 0.60 17.80
C ASN A 37 -5.81 2.07 18.15
N PRO A 38 -6.81 2.71 18.77
CA PRO A 38 -6.72 4.12 19.14
C PRO A 38 -5.69 4.44 20.22
N GLU A 39 -5.26 3.45 21.01
CA GLU A 39 -4.28 3.62 22.07
C GLU A 39 -2.83 3.60 21.55
N THR A 40 -2.57 2.85 20.48
CA THR A 40 -1.22 2.67 19.91
C THR A 40 -1.08 3.23 18.51
N ALA A 41 -2.20 3.49 17.81
CA ALA A 41 -2.25 3.87 16.39
C ALA A 41 -1.47 2.91 15.48
N ASP A 42 -1.57 1.61 15.75
CA ASP A 42 -0.84 0.56 15.02
C ASP A 42 -1.11 0.61 13.52
N LEU A 43 -0.06 0.37 12.74
CA LEU A 43 -0.11 0.22 11.30
C LEU A 43 0.01 -1.27 10.95
N ASP A 44 -1.11 -1.91 10.71
CA ASP A 44 -1.18 -3.32 10.33
C ASP A 44 -2.08 -3.45 9.09
N PRO A 45 -1.49 -3.59 7.89
CA PRO A 45 -2.26 -3.67 6.65
C PRO A 45 -3.17 -4.90 6.58
N ILE A 46 -2.77 -6.02 7.21
CA ILE A 46 -3.58 -7.25 7.21
C ILE A 46 -4.82 -7.05 8.08
N LYS A 47 -4.65 -6.56 9.31
CA LYS A 47 -5.80 -6.24 10.17
C LYS A 47 -6.69 -5.15 9.58
N GLY A 48 -6.11 -4.18 8.87
CA GLY A 48 -6.87 -3.18 8.12
C GLY A 48 -7.72 -3.80 7.03
N LEU A 49 -7.19 -4.78 6.29
CA LEU A 49 -7.93 -5.54 5.30
C LEU A 49 -9.07 -6.35 5.95
N GLU A 50 -8.77 -7.08 7.02
CA GLU A 50 -9.76 -7.86 7.77
C GLU A 50 -10.92 -6.99 8.28
N MET A 51 -10.61 -5.85 8.89
CA MET A 51 -11.61 -4.88 9.34
C MET A 51 -12.48 -4.38 8.16
N ALA A 52 -11.91 -4.12 7.01
CA ALA A 52 -12.66 -3.70 5.83
C ALA A 52 -13.59 -4.80 5.32
N ILE A 53 -13.12 -6.06 5.32
CA ILE A 53 -13.93 -7.23 4.95
C ILE A 53 -15.09 -7.41 5.92
N GLU A 54 -14.84 -7.35 7.23
CA GLU A 54 -15.88 -7.45 8.28
C GLU A 54 -16.97 -6.38 8.15
N ARG A 55 -16.60 -5.19 7.68
CA ARG A 55 -17.53 -4.09 7.36
C ARG A 55 -18.31 -4.27 6.06
N GLY A 56 -18.05 -5.35 5.33
CA GLY A 56 -18.77 -5.69 4.11
C GLY A 56 -18.27 -4.98 2.84
N TYR A 57 -17.12 -4.31 2.88
CA TYR A 57 -16.53 -3.73 1.68
C TYR A 57 -16.11 -4.83 0.70
N LYS A 58 -16.43 -4.63 -0.59
CA LYS A 58 -16.16 -5.59 -1.66
C LYS A 58 -14.99 -5.20 -2.56
N ASN A 59 -14.70 -3.91 -2.67
CA ASN A 59 -13.56 -3.40 -3.43
C ASN A 59 -12.71 -2.55 -2.48
N ILE A 60 -11.53 -3.06 -2.13
CA ILE A 60 -10.69 -2.50 -1.07
C ILE A 60 -9.37 -2.02 -1.68
N ALA A 61 -9.15 -0.71 -1.66
CA ALA A 61 -7.88 -0.11 -2.05
C ALA A 61 -6.95 0.00 -0.84
N ILE A 62 -5.73 -0.51 -0.98
CA ILE A 62 -4.74 -0.55 0.10
C ILE A 62 -3.51 0.24 -0.33
N THR A 63 -3.21 1.33 0.36
CA THR A 63 -1.92 2.02 0.20
C THR A 63 -0.90 1.38 1.13
N ILE A 64 0.21 0.90 0.58
CA ILE A 64 1.19 0.11 1.31
C ILE A 64 2.62 0.55 1.00
N LEU A 65 3.50 0.38 1.97
CA LEU A 65 4.95 0.54 1.78
C LEU A 65 5.57 -0.75 1.23
N PRO A 66 6.72 -0.67 0.52
CA PRO A 66 7.49 -1.86 0.18
C PRO A 66 7.84 -2.64 1.45
N SER A 67 7.23 -3.79 1.62
CA SER A 67 7.37 -4.65 2.80
C SER A 67 6.89 -6.08 2.50
N LYS A 68 7.13 -6.99 3.44
CA LYS A 68 6.61 -8.36 3.37
C LYS A 68 5.07 -8.43 3.34
N SER A 69 4.39 -7.43 3.88
CA SER A 69 2.93 -7.39 3.90
C SER A 69 2.30 -7.33 2.51
N ILE A 70 3.05 -6.89 1.49
CA ILE A 70 2.60 -6.98 0.08
C ILE A 70 2.36 -8.43 -0.31
N GLU A 71 3.31 -9.32 -0.01
CA GLU A 71 3.18 -10.74 -0.32
C GLU A 71 2.11 -11.41 0.54
N GLU A 72 2.03 -11.05 1.82
CA GLU A 72 1.04 -11.56 2.75
C GLU A 72 -0.40 -11.24 2.28
N ILE A 73 -0.65 -9.99 1.84
CA ILE A 73 -1.94 -9.58 1.26
C ILE A 73 -2.18 -10.26 -0.09
N GLY A 74 -1.16 -10.32 -0.94
CA GLY A 74 -1.27 -10.92 -2.27
C GLY A 74 -1.56 -12.41 -2.25
N GLN A 75 -1.28 -13.09 -1.13
CA GLN A 75 -1.57 -14.51 -0.89
C GLN A 75 -2.78 -14.72 0.04
N TYR A 76 -3.40 -13.62 0.50
CA TYR A 76 -4.54 -13.71 1.41
C TYR A 76 -5.76 -14.29 0.70
N THR A 77 -6.41 -15.28 1.31
CA THR A 77 -7.62 -15.88 0.78
C THR A 77 -8.80 -14.93 1.01
N LEU A 78 -9.19 -14.23 -0.03
CA LEU A 78 -10.32 -13.31 0.02
C LEU A 78 -11.66 -14.06 0.01
N PRO A 79 -12.68 -13.57 0.71
CA PRO A 79 -14.05 -14.07 0.57
C PRO A 79 -14.60 -13.81 -0.84
N ASP A 80 -15.58 -14.60 -1.25
CA ASP A 80 -16.23 -14.48 -2.56
C ASP A 80 -16.73 -13.04 -2.83
N GLY A 81 -16.37 -12.53 -4.00
CA GLY A 81 -16.75 -11.19 -4.44
C GLY A 81 -16.03 -10.05 -3.76
N VAL A 82 -14.96 -10.32 -3.00
CA VAL A 82 -14.06 -9.30 -2.45
C VAL A 82 -12.83 -9.17 -3.34
N ASN A 83 -12.47 -7.94 -3.68
CA ASN A 83 -11.28 -7.61 -4.46
C ASN A 83 -10.40 -6.63 -3.69
N THR A 84 -9.09 -6.80 -3.80
CA THR A 84 -8.10 -5.88 -3.26
C THR A 84 -7.28 -5.26 -4.38
N TYR A 85 -6.91 -4.00 -4.20
CA TYR A 85 -6.07 -3.24 -5.12
C TYR A 85 -4.96 -2.57 -4.32
N MET A 86 -3.71 -2.95 -4.55
CA MET A 86 -2.57 -2.43 -3.79
C MET A 86 -1.85 -1.31 -4.53
N PHE A 87 -1.66 -0.19 -3.83
CA PHE A 87 -0.98 1.01 -4.30
C PHE A 87 0.30 1.21 -3.48
N VAL A 88 1.46 0.96 -4.10
CA VAL A 88 2.74 1.10 -3.40
C VAL A 88 3.23 2.54 -3.44
N ALA A 89 3.49 3.09 -2.26
CA ALA A 89 4.05 4.42 -2.09
C ALA A 89 5.43 4.36 -1.38
N HIS A 90 6.16 5.49 -1.43
CA HIS A 90 7.44 5.65 -0.72
C HIS A 90 8.49 4.57 -1.03
N THR A 91 8.72 4.32 -2.31
CA THR A 91 9.65 3.30 -2.80
C THR A 91 11.12 3.71 -2.75
N THR A 92 11.45 4.90 -2.23
CA THR A 92 12.84 5.33 -2.04
C THR A 92 13.63 4.29 -1.23
N ASN A 93 14.78 3.86 -1.73
CA ASN A 93 15.62 2.81 -1.15
C ASN A 93 14.96 1.40 -1.09
N ALA A 94 13.89 1.16 -1.83
CA ALA A 94 13.36 -0.20 -1.98
C ALA A 94 14.42 -1.12 -2.60
N SER A 95 14.64 -2.27 -1.98
CA SER A 95 15.52 -3.31 -2.51
C SER A 95 14.94 -3.93 -3.78
N LEU A 96 15.77 -4.60 -4.57
CA LEU A 96 15.31 -5.27 -5.79
C LEU A 96 14.22 -6.31 -5.47
N LYS A 97 14.38 -7.08 -4.40
CA LYS A 97 13.38 -8.07 -3.97
C LYS A 97 12.04 -7.43 -3.62
N GLU A 98 12.03 -6.30 -2.90
CA GLU A 98 10.80 -5.57 -2.59
C GLU A 98 10.13 -5.03 -3.86
N VAL A 99 10.92 -4.59 -4.83
CA VAL A 99 10.42 -4.14 -6.14
C VAL A 99 9.79 -5.30 -6.89
N GLU A 100 10.47 -6.43 -7.00
CA GLU A 100 9.94 -7.64 -7.65
C GLU A 100 8.61 -8.09 -7.00
N THR A 101 8.55 -8.09 -5.67
CA THR A 101 7.33 -8.40 -4.93
C THR A 101 6.21 -7.41 -5.25
N ALA A 102 6.52 -6.11 -5.29
CA ALA A 102 5.53 -5.09 -5.63
C ALA A 102 5.00 -5.27 -7.07
N PHE A 103 5.88 -5.53 -8.04
CA PHE A 103 5.46 -5.79 -9.43
C PHE A 103 4.63 -7.06 -9.57
N LYS A 104 4.85 -8.05 -8.71
CA LYS A 104 4.09 -9.30 -8.72
C LYS A 104 2.67 -9.14 -8.18
N TYR A 105 2.46 -8.33 -7.16
CA TYR A 105 1.20 -8.32 -6.41
C TYR A 105 0.42 -7.01 -6.47
N CYS A 106 1.05 -5.89 -6.83
CA CYS A 106 0.41 -4.57 -6.75
C CYS A 106 -0.05 -4.06 -8.11
N GLU A 107 -1.06 -3.22 -8.12
CA GLU A 107 -1.64 -2.62 -9.33
C GLU A 107 -0.96 -1.31 -9.70
N VAL A 108 -0.54 -0.53 -8.70
CA VAL A 108 0.08 0.78 -8.93
C VAL A 108 1.32 0.94 -8.04
N ILE A 109 2.41 1.42 -8.63
CA ILE A 109 3.65 1.68 -7.92
C ILE A 109 4.12 3.10 -8.21
N THR A 110 4.35 3.90 -7.16
CA THR A 110 5.01 5.20 -7.31
C THR A 110 6.53 5.02 -7.25
N ALA A 111 7.24 5.46 -8.28
CA ALA A 111 8.68 5.23 -8.36
C ALA A 111 9.50 6.07 -7.38
N CYS A 112 8.95 7.20 -6.89
CA CYS A 112 9.67 8.12 -6.01
C CYS A 112 11.11 8.38 -6.49
N SER A 113 12.11 8.23 -5.61
CA SER A 113 13.54 8.31 -5.98
C SER A 113 14.19 6.92 -6.16
N SER A 114 13.40 5.87 -6.31
CA SER A 114 13.92 4.51 -6.45
C SER A 114 14.41 4.23 -7.87
N LYS A 115 15.72 4.03 -8.02
CA LYS A 115 16.32 3.58 -9.28
C LYS A 115 15.83 2.17 -9.62
N ASN A 116 15.78 1.27 -8.62
CA ASN A 116 15.35 -0.11 -8.82
C ASN A 116 13.96 -0.21 -9.43
N VAL A 117 13.00 0.64 -8.98
CA VAL A 117 11.65 0.66 -9.53
C VAL A 117 11.64 1.10 -10.98
N ARG A 118 12.41 2.14 -11.34
CA ARG A 118 12.48 2.63 -12.72
C ARG A 118 13.13 1.61 -13.66
N ASP A 119 14.27 1.05 -13.27
CA ASP A 119 14.99 0.05 -14.06
C ASP A 119 14.13 -1.20 -14.28
N TYR A 120 13.40 -1.62 -13.24
CA TYR A 120 12.51 -2.77 -13.33
C TYR A 120 11.29 -2.50 -14.23
N ALA A 121 10.68 -1.32 -14.11
CA ALA A 121 9.56 -0.91 -14.96
C ALA A 121 9.95 -0.84 -16.44
N GLU A 122 11.16 -0.36 -16.75
CA GLU A 122 11.70 -0.33 -18.12
C GLU A 122 11.91 -1.74 -18.67
N LYS A 123 12.51 -2.62 -17.86
CA LYS A 123 12.72 -4.02 -18.22
C LYS A 123 11.41 -4.75 -18.53
N GLU A 124 10.40 -4.56 -17.69
CA GLU A 124 9.07 -5.17 -17.84
C GLU A 124 8.18 -4.45 -18.87
N LYS A 125 8.67 -3.37 -19.49
CA LYS A 125 7.90 -2.54 -20.43
C LYS A 125 6.55 -2.06 -19.86
N SER A 126 6.55 -1.75 -18.58
CA SER A 126 5.35 -1.35 -17.85
C SER A 126 4.81 -0.02 -18.33
N TYR A 127 3.51 0.18 -18.20
CA TYR A 127 2.88 1.46 -18.47
C TYR A 127 3.21 2.45 -17.36
N TYR A 128 3.66 3.66 -17.70
CA TYR A 128 3.97 4.67 -16.70
C TYR A 128 3.53 6.07 -17.15
N SER A 129 3.25 6.94 -16.19
CA SER A 129 2.91 8.34 -16.38
C SER A 129 3.65 9.20 -15.37
N GLY A 130 3.87 10.47 -15.72
CA GLY A 130 4.55 11.45 -14.87
C GLY A 130 5.95 11.79 -15.37
N SER A 131 6.41 12.99 -15.01
CA SER A 131 7.73 13.49 -15.44
C SER A 131 8.76 13.56 -14.31
N LYS A 132 8.31 13.86 -13.09
CA LYS A 132 9.19 13.97 -11.91
C LYS A 132 9.10 12.72 -11.03
N ILE A 133 7.89 12.26 -10.77
CA ILE A 133 7.62 11.02 -10.07
C ILE A 133 6.81 10.16 -11.02
N LEU A 134 7.36 9.02 -11.40
CA LEU A 134 6.67 8.07 -12.27
C LEU A 134 5.65 7.30 -11.44
N ILE A 135 4.45 7.20 -11.97
CA ILE A 135 3.39 6.31 -11.49
C ILE A 135 3.31 5.18 -12.51
N ILE A 136 3.55 3.98 -12.04
CA ILE A 136 3.60 2.78 -12.86
C ILE A 136 2.31 2.03 -12.62
N ALA A 137 1.55 1.80 -13.68
CA ALA A 137 0.39 0.93 -13.65
C ALA A 137 0.78 -0.46 -14.16
N ILE A 138 0.47 -1.48 -13.39
CA ILE A 138 0.72 -2.86 -13.75
C ILE A 138 -0.58 -3.42 -14.29
N ILE A 139 -0.63 -3.57 -15.61
CA ILE A 139 -1.77 -4.15 -16.29
C ILE A 139 -1.56 -5.67 -16.31
N ARG A 140 -2.29 -6.38 -15.47
CA ARG A 140 -2.38 -7.83 -15.56
C ARG A 140 -3.49 -8.16 -16.56
N ILE A 141 -3.12 -8.72 -17.68
CA ILE A 141 -4.10 -9.33 -18.57
C ILE A 141 -4.58 -10.59 -17.85
N LEU A 142 -5.79 -10.55 -17.34
CA LEU A 142 -6.46 -11.77 -16.90
C LEU A 142 -6.63 -12.63 -18.16
N GLU A 143 -5.86 -13.70 -18.26
CA GLU A 143 -6.15 -14.70 -19.28
C GLU A 143 -7.55 -15.24 -18.98
N PRO A 144 -8.46 -15.28 -19.97
CA PRO A 144 -9.78 -15.87 -19.75
C PRO A 144 -9.59 -17.36 -19.46
N GLU A 145 -10.19 -17.81 -18.36
CA GLU A 145 -10.31 -19.23 -18.03
C GLU A 145 -11.02 -20.02 -19.13
#